data_f4aeb37c72ecf9fc7f1f691aef7cd068
#
_entry.id   f4aeb37c72ecf9fc7f1f691aef7cd068
#
_cell.length_a   1.000
_cell.length_b   1.000
_cell.length_c   1.000
_cell.angle_alpha   90.00
_cell.angle_beta   90.00
_cell.angle_gamma   90.00
#
_symmetry.space_group_name_H-M   'P 1'
#
loop_
_entity.id
_entity.type
_entity.pdbx_description
1 polymer ?
#
loop_
_entity_poly.entity_id
_entity_poly.type
_entity_poly.pdbx_seq_one_letter_code
_entity_poly.pdbx_strand_id
1 'polypeptide(L)'
;AMALPEFMRRTPSTTVGASLTVSAPTGQYFDDKLVNVGTNRWAFKPEIGVSHPVGPWTFELYGGGWFFTDNSSYLIDKTRAQHSMLSLQSHVGYTIQPRLWVTADVTYYAGGRVVIDGVPASQGQQNARVGLTASMPVRKTNSLKVAWSRGAITRLGGRIIGPGLWDELR
;
A
#
# COMPACT_ATOMS: atom_id res chain seq x y z
N ALA A 1 -20.92 -9.15 -22.18
CA ALA A 1 -20.27 -9.89 -21.09
C ALA A 1 -19.67 -11.16 -21.68
N MET A 2 -18.40 -11.40 -21.47
CA MET A 2 -17.69 -12.58 -21.98
C MET A 2 -18.10 -13.81 -21.17
N ALA A 3 -18.36 -14.95 -21.83
CA ALA A 3 -18.74 -16.16 -21.15
C ALA A 3 -17.58 -16.69 -20.28
N LEU A 4 -17.88 -17.18 -19.07
CA LEU A 4 -16.90 -17.71 -18.13
C LEU A 4 -15.90 -18.73 -18.73
N PRO A 5 -16.32 -19.66 -19.61
CA PRO A 5 -15.40 -20.60 -20.27
C PRO A 5 -14.38 -19.93 -21.19
N GLU A 6 -14.73 -18.83 -21.83
CA GLU A 6 -13.86 -18.08 -22.73
C GLU A 6 -12.80 -17.27 -21.96
N PHE A 7 -13.19 -16.71 -20.82
CA PHE A 7 -12.25 -16.06 -19.88
C PHE A 7 -11.20 -17.05 -19.35
N MET A 8 -11.59 -18.28 -19.01
CA MET A 8 -10.67 -19.33 -18.51
C MET A 8 -9.73 -19.92 -19.57
N ARG A 9 -10.05 -19.73 -20.87
CA ARG A 9 -9.21 -20.21 -22.01
C ARG A 9 -8.18 -19.18 -22.46
N ARG A 10 -8.17 -17.96 -21.93
CA ARG A 10 -7.17 -16.97 -22.30
C ARG A 10 -5.78 -17.41 -21.91
N THR A 11 -4.87 -17.35 -22.84
CA THR A 11 -3.44 -17.53 -22.59
C THR A 11 -3.02 -16.46 -21.57
N PRO A 12 -2.29 -16.83 -20.52
CA PRO A 12 -1.76 -15.87 -19.57
C PRO A 12 -0.98 -14.78 -20.29
N SER A 13 -1.37 -13.53 -20.10
CA SER A 13 -0.76 -12.39 -20.79
C SER A 13 -0.35 -11.32 -19.78
N THR A 14 0.66 -10.54 -20.13
CA THR A 14 1.02 -9.36 -19.34
C THR A 14 -0.17 -8.42 -19.22
N THR A 15 -0.48 -8.02 -18.03
CA THR A 15 -1.54 -7.05 -17.72
C THR A 15 -0.90 -5.78 -17.17
N VAL A 16 -1.30 -4.63 -17.71
CA VAL A 16 -0.92 -3.32 -17.20
C VAL A 16 -2.17 -2.64 -16.68
N GLY A 17 -2.08 -2.04 -15.50
CA GLY A 17 -3.16 -1.32 -14.87
C GLY A 17 -2.71 0.00 -14.27
N ALA A 18 -3.64 0.92 -14.11
CA ALA A 18 -3.44 2.17 -13.38
C ALA A 18 -4.54 2.33 -12.34
N SER A 19 -4.19 2.91 -11.22
CA SER A 19 -5.12 3.22 -10.14
C SER A 19 -4.88 4.60 -9.56
N LEU A 20 -5.90 5.16 -8.93
CA LEU A 20 -5.83 6.38 -8.15
C LEU A 20 -6.49 6.13 -6.79
N THR A 21 -5.69 6.19 -5.73
CA THR A 21 -6.20 6.20 -4.36
C THR A 21 -6.40 7.64 -3.91
N VAL A 22 -7.56 7.94 -3.34
CA VAL A 22 -7.88 9.27 -2.79
C VAL A 22 -8.28 9.11 -1.34
N SER A 23 -7.61 9.83 -0.44
CA SER A 23 -7.96 9.92 0.97
C SER A 23 -8.53 11.30 1.25
N ALA A 24 -9.81 11.35 1.64
CA ALA A 24 -10.52 12.58 1.97
C ALA A 24 -10.37 12.93 3.47
N PRO A 25 -10.34 14.21 3.84
CA PRO A 25 -10.21 14.66 5.23
C PRO A 25 -11.55 14.61 6.00
N THR A 26 -12.21 13.45 5.99
CA THR A 26 -13.51 13.25 6.65
C THR A 26 -13.39 12.65 8.05
N GLY A 27 -12.18 12.29 8.47
CA GLY A 27 -11.92 11.76 9.81
C GLY A 27 -11.99 12.84 10.88
N GLN A 28 -12.31 12.43 12.11
CA GLN A 28 -12.33 13.34 13.25
C GLN A 28 -10.95 13.99 13.46
N TYR A 29 -10.93 15.30 13.54
CA TYR A 29 -9.72 16.10 13.69
C TYR A 29 -9.94 17.19 14.76
N PHE A 30 -8.99 17.34 15.67
CA PHE A 30 -8.91 18.40 16.66
C PHE A 30 -7.62 19.17 16.42
N ASP A 31 -7.74 20.45 16.15
CA ASP A 31 -6.62 21.32 15.79
C ASP A 31 -5.66 21.59 16.96
N ASP A 32 -6.15 21.49 18.20
CA ASP A 32 -5.39 21.64 19.44
C ASP A 32 -4.59 20.40 19.87
N LYS A 33 -4.74 19.25 19.15
CA LYS A 33 -4.12 17.98 19.53
C LYS A 33 -3.04 17.53 18.58
N LEU A 34 -1.95 16.99 19.14
CA LEU A 34 -0.85 16.39 18.36
C LEU A 34 -1.24 15.08 17.71
N VAL A 35 -2.10 14.27 18.36
CA VAL A 35 -2.55 12.98 17.87
C VAL A 35 -4.01 13.07 17.48
N ASN A 36 -4.28 12.79 16.23
CA ASN A 36 -5.61 12.81 15.64
C ASN A 36 -5.88 11.53 14.84
N VAL A 37 -7.14 11.13 14.75
CA VAL A 37 -7.60 10.03 13.88
C VAL A 37 -7.54 10.45 12.42
N GLY A 38 -7.96 11.69 12.11
CA GLY A 38 -7.89 12.27 10.78
C GLY A 38 -6.63 13.12 10.58
N THR A 39 -6.19 13.29 9.34
CA THR A 39 -5.02 14.14 9.00
C THR A 39 -5.39 15.55 8.57
N ASN A 40 -6.69 15.83 8.43
CA ASN A 40 -7.26 17.11 7.98
C ASN A 40 -6.65 17.63 6.66
N ARG A 41 -6.41 16.71 5.71
CA ARG A 41 -5.87 17.04 4.39
C ARG A 41 -6.24 15.96 3.40
N TRP A 42 -6.23 16.30 2.13
CA TRP A 42 -6.35 15.33 1.05
C TRP A 42 -5.02 14.64 0.80
N ALA A 43 -5.10 13.37 0.39
CA ALA A 43 -3.95 12.65 -0.13
C ALA A 43 -4.36 11.90 -1.41
N PHE A 44 -3.46 11.88 -2.39
CA PHE A 44 -3.67 11.27 -3.69
C PHE A 44 -2.50 10.34 -3.97
N LYS A 45 -2.79 9.12 -4.45
CA LYS A 45 -1.76 8.18 -4.89
C LYS A 45 -2.12 7.65 -6.29
N PRO A 46 -1.69 8.28 -7.36
CA PRO A 46 -1.63 7.63 -8.66
C PRO A 46 -0.60 6.50 -8.62
N GLU A 47 -0.94 5.37 -9.25
CA GLU A 47 -0.08 4.19 -9.32
C GLU A 47 -0.28 3.47 -10.64
N ILE A 48 0.81 2.97 -11.21
CA ILE A 48 0.84 2.11 -12.40
C ILE A 48 1.41 0.77 -11.96
N GLY A 49 0.82 -0.32 -12.44
CA GLY A 49 1.27 -1.67 -12.15
C GLY A 49 1.32 -2.54 -13.40
N VAL A 50 2.23 -3.49 -13.37
CA VAL A 50 2.34 -4.55 -14.36
C VAL A 50 2.34 -5.90 -13.65
N SER A 51 1.57 -6.85 -14.18
CA SER A 51 1.53 -8.25 -13.75
C SER A 51 1.85 -9.14 -14.94
N HIS A 52 2.80 -10.04 -14.76
CA HIS A 52 3.27 -10.95 -15.81
C HIS A 52 3.31 -12.40 -15.28
N PRO A 53 2.40 -13.27 -15.74
CA PRO A 53 2.39 -14.68 -15.37
C PRO A 53 3.36 -15.48 -16.25
N VAL A 54 4.13 -16.40 -15.61
CA VAL A 54 5.05 -17.32 -16.27
C VAL A 54 4.85 -18.72 -15.66
N GLY A 55 4.07 -19.58 -16.31
CA GLY A 55 3.71 -20.89 -15.76
C GLY A 55 2.99 -20.74 -14.40
N PRO A 56 3.50 -21.37 -13.33
CA PRO A 56 2.91 -21.24 -12.01
C PRO A 56 3.30 -19.95 -11.28
N TRP A 57 4.22 -19.15 -11.84
CA TRP A 57 4.71 -17.90 -11.25
C TRP A 57 3.92 -16.71 -11.74
N THR A 58 3.73 -15.73 -10.87
CA THR A 58 3.23 -14.39 -11.22
C THR A 58 4.20 -13.36 -10.65
N PHE A 59 4.68 -12.47 -11.52
CA PHE A 59 5.55 -11.36 -11.16
C PHE A 59 4.77 -10.06 -11.30
N GLU A 60 4.78 -9.25 -10.25
CA GLU A 60 4.08 -7.97 -10.23
C GLU A 60 5.00 -6.87 -9.76
N LEU A 61 4.87 -5.71 -10.40
CA LEU A 61 5.58 -4.49 -10.05
C LEU A 61 4.63 -3.31 -10.12
N TYR A 62 4.60 -2.51 -9.06
CA TYR A 62 3.80 -1.29 -8.97
C TYR A 62 4.68 -0.11 -8.60
N GLY A 63 4.46 1.02 -9.27
CA GLY A 63 5.12 2.29 -9.01
C GLY A 63 4.12 3.41 -8.88
N GLY A 64 4.22 4.22 -7.85
CA GLY A 64 3.33 5.34 -7.61
C GLY A 64 3.93 6.40 -6.71
N GLY A 65 3.17 7.46 -6.48
CA GLY A 65 3.60 8.54 -5.61
C GLY A 65 2.43 9.10 -4.80
N TRP A 66 2.66 9.33 -3.52
CA TRP A 66 1.75 10.06 -2.67
C TRP A 66 1.96 11.55 -2.79
N PHE A 67 0.87 12.27 -2.97
CA PHE A 67 0.80 13.73 -3.00
C PHE A 67 -0.19 14.18 -1.94
N PHE A 68 0.13 15.24 -1.22
CA PHE A 68 -0.65 15.70 -0.09
C PHE A 68 -0.98 17.17 -0.25
N THR A 69 -2.18 17.57 0.17
CA THR A 69 -2.47 18.98 0.42
C THR A 69 -2.00 19.38 1.82
N ASP A 70 -1.89 20.67 2.07
CA ASP A 70 -1.52 21.16 3.38
C ASP A 70 -2.69 21.08 4.36
N ASN A 71 -2.36 20.93 5.65
CA ASN A 71 -3.29 21.11 6.75
C ASN A 71 -2.99 22.47 7.40
N SER A 72 -3.85 23.46 7.14
CA SER A 72 -3.73 24.83 7.63
C SER A 72 -4.24 25.05 9.06
N SER A 73 -4.78 24.02 9.70
CA SER A 73 -5.29 24.08 11.07
C SER A 73 -4.54 23.09 11.97
N TYR A 74 -3.22 23.06 11.88
CA TYR A 74 -2.39 22.20 12.70
C TYR A 74 -1.94 22.96 13.95
N LEU A 75 -2.20 22.41 15.15
CA LEU A 75 -1.91 23.05 16.44
C LEU A 75 -2.44 24.51 16.49
N ILE A 76 -3.73 24.65 16.16
CA ILE A 76 -4.55 25.88 16.16
C ILE A 76 -4.26 26.78 14.95
N ASP A 77 -3.03 27.28 14.81
CA ASP A 77 -2.67 28.33 13.85
C ASP A 77 -1.53 27.96 12.89
N LYS A 78 -1.04 26.72 12.94
CA LYS A 78 0.11 26.27 12.12
C LYS A 78 -0.33 25.56 10.85
N THR A 79 0.50 25.68 9.85
CA THR A 79 0.36 24.95 8.60
C THR A 79 1.33 23.76 8.57
N ARG A 80 0.78 22.56 8.42
CA ARG A 80 1.55 21.33 8.23
C ARG A 80 1.49 20.89 6.79
N ALA A 81 2.60 21.02 6.08
CA ALA A 81 2.82 20.50 4.74
C ALA A 81 3.57 19.17 4.77
N GLN A 82 3.40 18.35 3.75
CA GLN A 82 4.21 17.16 3.54
C GLN A 82 4.60 17.04 2.07
N HIS A 83 5.88 16.88 1.82
CA HIS A 83 6.40 16.61 0.49
C HIS A 83 5.90 15.28 -0.05
N SER A 84 5.91 15.12 -1.36
CA SER A 84 5.55 13.87 -2.03
C SER A 84 6.41 12.70 -1.57
N MET A 85 5.86 11.49 -1.70
CA MET A 85 6.51 10.26 -1.28
C MET A 85 6.38 9.20 -2.38
N LEU A 86 7.51 8.65 -2.80
CA LEU A 86 7.57 7.52 -3.73
C LEU A 86 7.05 6.25 -3.05
N SER A 87 6.32 5.44 -3.80
CA SER A 87 5.87 4.08 -3.43
C SER A 87 6.24 3.11 -4.54
N LEU A 88 7.01 2.08 -4.19
CA LEU A 88 7.34 0.97 -5.08
C LEU A 88 6.94 -0.34 -4.39
N GLN A 89 6.29 -1.24 -5.15
CA GLN A 89 5.86 -2.54 -4.63
C GLN A 89 6.21 -3.62 -5.65
N SER A 90 6.69 -4.75 -5.16
CA SER A 90 6.96 -5.94 -5.97
C SER A 90 6.39 -7.16 -5.28
N HIS A 91 5.71 -8.01 -6.05
CA HIS A 91 5.14 -9.26 -5.58
C HIS A 91 5.60 -10.40 -6.47
N VAL A 92 5.97 -11.51 -5.86
CA VAL A 92 6.29 -12.75 -6.57
C VAL A 92 5.38 -13.83 -6.02
N GLY A 93 4.44 -14.27 -6.84
CA GLY A 93 3.46 -15.30 -6.50
C GLY A 93 3.82 -16.65 -7.10
N TYR A 94 3.52 -17.74 -6.39
CA TYR A 94 3.58 -19.10 -6.88
C TYR A 94 2.27 -19.83 -6.64
N THR A 95 1.64 -20.29 -7.71
CA THR A 95 0.39 -21.06 -7.64
C THR A 95 0.73 -22.56 -7.59
N ILE A 96 0.46 -23.19 -6.44
CA ILE A 96 0.68 -24.62 -6.21
C ILE A 96 -0.39 -25.42 -6.93
N GLN A 97 -1.64 -24.98 -6.77
CA GLN A 97 -2.83 -25.53 -7.45
C GLN A 97 -3.95 -24.47 -7.43
N PRO A 98 -5.05 -24.63 -8.17
CA PRO A 98 -6.14 -23.67 -8.17
C PRO A 98 -6.57 -23.27 -6.76
N ARG A 99 -6.55 -21.98 -6.43
CA ARG A 99 -6.90 -21.37 -5.13
C ARG A 99 -5.89 -21.63 -4.00
N LEU A 100 -4.82 -22.39 -4.24
CA LEU A 100 -3.69 -22.56 -3.31
C LEU A 100 -2.46 -21.88 -3.90
N TRP A 101 -2.05 -20.76 -3.30
CA TRP A 101 -0.90 -19.99 -3.75
C TRP A 101 -0.19 -19.31 -2.58
N VAL A 102 1.04 -18.93 -2.81
CA VAL A 102 1.87 -18.17 -1.88
C VAL A 102 2.46 -16.96 -2.61
N THR A 103 2.66 -15.84 -1.91
CA THR A 103 3.38 -14.67 -2.43
C THR A 103 4.45 -14.21 -1.47
N ALA A 104 5.53 -13.67 -2.04
CA ALA A 104 6.52 -12.86 -1.33
C ALA A 104 6.39 -11.41 -1.83
N ASP A 105 6.38 -10.47 -0.89
CA ASP A 105 6.04 -9.08 -1.13
C ASP A 105 7.15 -8.18 -0.61
N VAL A 106 7.50 -7.14 -1.39
CA VAL A 106 8.41 -6.07 -0.98
C VAL A 106 7.75 -4.74 -1.29
N THR A 107 7.69 -3.86 -0.30
CA THR A 107 7.21 -2.49 -0.48
C THR A 107 8.29 -1.51 -0.01
N TYR A 108 8.53 -0.46 -0.79
CA TYR A 108 9.49 0.58 -0.48
C TYR A 108 8.83 1.95 -0.59
N TYR A 109 9.06 2.79 0.44
CA TYR A 109 8.62 4.18 0.49
C TYR A 109 9.82 5.10 0.68
N ALA A 110 9.87 6.20 -0.10
CA ALA A 110 10.91 7.22 0.03
C ALA A 110 10.34 8.63 -0.13
N GLY A 111 10.77 9.57 0.70
CA GLY A 111 10.31 10.96 0.70
C GLY A 111 9.37 11.30 1.86
N GLY A 112 8.36 12.14 1.64
CA GLY A 112 7.35 12.45 2.66
C GLY A 112 7.87 13.32 3.81
N ARG A 113 8.87 14.20 3.59
CA ARG A 113 9.35 15.16 4.59
C ARG A 113 8.20 16.06 5.05
N VAL A 114 8.07 16.22 6.36
CA VAL A 114 7.08 17.12 6.96
C VAL A 114 7.72 18.48 7.23
N VAL A 115 6.97 19.53 6.92
CA VAL A 115 7.32 20.95 7.14
C VAL A 115 6.19 21.57 7.95
N ILE A 116 6.51 22.36 8.97
CA ILE A 116 5.57 23.10 9.78
C ILE A 116 5.96 24.58 9.70
N ASP A 117 5.06 25.44 9.20
CA ASP A 117 5.29 26.88 8.98
C ASP A 117 6.59 27.17 8.22
N GLY A 118 6.88 26.39 7.17
CA GLY A 118 8.11 26.52 6.39
C GLY A 118 9.35 25.90 7.03
N VAL A 119 9.29 25.44 8.27
CA VAL A 119 10.44 24.83 8.98
C VAL A 119 10.37 23.31 8.86
N PRO A 120 11.44 22.65 8.40
CA PRO A 120 11.48 21.18 8.35
C PRO A 120 11.32 20.55 9.74
N ALA A 121 10.23 19.81 9.94
CA ALA A 121 9.91 19.14 11.20
C ALA A 121 10.34 17.67 11.21
N SER A 122 10.57 17.07 10.03
CA SER A 122 11.10 15.70 9.93
C SER A 122 12.02 15.57 8.71
N GLN A 123 12.89 14.57 8.74
CA GLN A 123 13.56 14.09 7.54
C GLN A 123 12.59 13.21 6.73
N GLY A 124 12.82 13.10 5.41
CA GLY A 124 12.07 12.15 4.59
C GLY A 124 12.25 10.72 5.10
N GLN A 125 11.21 9.91 4.97
CA GLN A 125 11.30 8.50 5.32
C GLN A 125 11.95 7.69 4.20
N GLN A 126 12.62 6.60 4.56
CA GLN A 126 13.10 5.55 3.69
C GLN A 126 12.78 4.22 4.38
N ASN A 127 11.65 3.65 4.03
CA ASN A 127 11.14 2.46 4.70
C ASN A 127 10.98 1.34 3.69
N ALA A 128 11.47 0.15 4.02
CA ALA A 128 11.19 -1.07 3.28
C ALA A 128 10.43 -2.04 4.18
N ARG A 129 9.41 -2.68 3.63
CA ARG A 129 8.62 -3.73 4.24
C ARG A 129 8.74 -4.99 3.40
N VAL A 130 8.86 -6.13 4.03
CA VAL A 130 8.77 -7.45 3.39
C VAL A 130 7.57 -8.20 3.96
N GLY A 131 6.92 -9.00 3.12
CA GLY A 131 5.76 -9.77 3.50
C GLY A 131 5.72 -11.13 2.84
N LEU A 132 4.93 -12.01 3.42
CA LEU A 132 4.56 -13.32 2.87
C LEU A 132 3.05 -13.48 3.03
N THR A 133 2.40 -13.92 1.97
CA THR A 133 0.97 -14.22 1.99
C THR A 133 0.74 -15.62 1.45
N ALA A 134 -0.15 -16.37 2.08
CA ALA A 134 -0.60 -17.67 1.62
C ALA A 134 -2.11 -17.72 1.58
N SER A 135 -2.67 -18.29 0.52
CA SER A 135 -4.10 -18.56 0.40
C SER A 135 -4.31 -20.03 0.21
N MET A 136 -5.27 -20.60 0.94
CA MET A 136 -5.64 -22.00 0.85
C MET A 136 -7.17 -22.17 0.74
N PRO A 137 -7.68 -23.07 -0.10
CA PRO A 137 -9.09 -23.38 -0.16
C PRO A 137 -9.51 -24.15 1.08
N VAL A 138 -10.57 -23.69 1.78
CA VAL A 138 -11.16 -24.37 2.95
C VAL A 138 -12.40 -25.16 2.52
N ARG A 139 -13.20 -24.58 1.61
CA ARG A 139 -14.40 -25.18 1.03
C ARG A 139 -14.50 -24.81 -0.46
N LYS A 140 -15.48 -25.38 -1.18
CA LYS A 140 -15.69 -25.09 -2.61
C LYS A 140 -15.79 -23.60 -2.94
N THR A 141 -16.36 -22.81 -2.03
CA THR A 141 -16.58 -21.36 -2.20
C THR A 141 -15.70 -20.47 -1.30
N ASN A 142 -15.07 -21.04 -0.26
CA ASN A 142 -14.35 -20.26 0.75
C ASN A 142 -12.83 -20.56 0.68
N SER A 143 -12.03 -19.52 0.89
CA SER A 143 -10.56 -19.63 1.06
C SER A 143 -10.17 -18.94 2.35
N LEU A 144 -9.13 -19.46 2.99
CA LEU A 144 -8.44 -18.81 4.09
C LEU A 144 -7.18 -18.14 3.53
N LYS A 145 -7.00 -16.85 3.84
CA LYS A 145 -5.81 -16.09 3.51
C LYS A 145 -5.08 -15.72 4.80
N VAL A 146 -3.79 -15.99 4.85
CA VAL A 146 -2.91 -15.64 5.96
C VAL A 146 -1.78 -14.79 5.41
N ALA A 147 -1.57 -13.62 6.01
CA ALA A 147 -0.51 -12.70 5.63
C ALA A 147 0.36 -12.38 6.84
N TRP A 148 1.65 -12.26 6.60
CA TRP A 148 2.64 -11.80 7.56
C TRP A 148 3.51 -10.73 6.91
N SER A 149 3.80 -9.66 7.64
CA SER A 149 4.70 -8.62 7.14
C SER A 149 5.58 -8.03 8.25
N ARG A 150 6.77 -7.55 7.87
CA ARG A 150 7.74 -6.93 8.77
C ARG A 150 8.45 -5.76 8.10
N GLY A 151 8.72 -4.68 8.84
CA GLY A 151 9.65 -3.64 8.43
C GLY A 151 11.06 -4.21 8.29
N ALA A 152 11.66 -4.08 7.10
CA ALA A 152 13.03 -4.52 6.82
C ALA A 152 14.03 -3.37 7.02
N ILE A 153 13.67 -2.17 6.53
CA ILE A 153 14.44 -0.93 6.72
C ILE A 153 13.48 0.10 7.27
N THR A 154 13.85 0.75 8.38
CA THR A 154 13.05 1.80 8.98
C THR A 154 13.99 2.94 9.36
N ARG A 155 13.90 4.06 8.67
CA ARG A 155 14.70 5.26 8.98
C ARG A 155 13.96 6.24 9.90
N LEU A 156 12.63 6.22 9.86
CA LEU A 156 11.74 6.96 10.76
C LEU A 156 10.51 6.09 11.06
N GLY A 157 10.29 5.78 12.32
CA GLY A 157 9.15 4.99 12.78
C GLY A 157 9.56 3.66 13.45
N GLY A 158 8.78 3.20 14.42
CA GLY A 158 8.99 1.96 15.14
C GLY A 158 8.85 0.72 14.25
N ARG A 159 9.54 -0.35 14.60
CA ARG A 159 9.31 -1.67 14.04
C ARG A 159 7.96 -2.18 14.52
N ILE A 160 6.99 -2.28 13.63
CA ILE A 160 5.76 -3.00 13.93
C ILE A 160 6.00 -4.46 13.57
N ILE A 161 6.11 -5.31 14.57
CA ILE A 161 6.10 -6.77 14.42
C ILE A 161 4.69 -7.21 14.80
N GLY A 162 3.92 -7.68 13.83
CA GLY A 162 2.60 -8.22 14.10
C GLY A 162 2.15 -9.20 13.02
N PRO A 163 1.35 -10.24 13.35
CA PRO A 163 0.64 -11.00 12.34
C PRO A 163 -0.35 -10.05 11.64
N GLY A 164 -0.17 -9.88 10.33
CA GLY A 164 -0.88 -8.88 9.54
C GLY A 164 -2.32 -9.24 9.21
N LEU A 165 -3.17 -9.41 10.23
CA LEU A 165 -4.62 -9.52 10.01
C LEU A 165 -5.29 -8.15 9.77
N TRP A 166 -4.57 -7.04 9.95
CA TRP A 166 -5.14 -5.68 10.02
C TRP A 166 -4.74 -4.76 8.88
N ASP A 167 -3.86 -5.20 7.97
CA ASP A 167 -3.38 -4.34 6.88
C ASP A 167 -4.33 -4.25 5.65
N GLU A 168 -5.38 -5.05 5.60
CA GLU A 168 -6.41 -4.97 4.53
C GLU A 168 -7.55 -3.98 4.84
N LEU A 169 -7.56 -3.36 6.02
CA LEU A 169 -8.58 -2.36 6.41
C LEU A 169 -8.03 -0.92 6.50
N ARG A 170 -6.85 -0.65 5.91
CA ARG A 170 -6.31 0.72 5.83
C ARG A 170 -6.03 1.14 4.42
#